data_bc9d0bacc45a26696e10f7714a6c0c82
#
_entry.id   bc9d0bacc45a26696e10f7714a6c0c82
#
_cell.length_a   1.000
_cell.length_b   1.000
_cell.length_c   1.000
_cell.angle_alpha   90.00
_cell.angle_beta   90.00
_cell.angle_gamma   90.00
#
_symmetry.space_group_name_H-M   'P 1'
#
loop_
_entity.id
_entity.type
_entity.pdbx_description
1 polymer ?
#
loop_
_entity_poly.entity_id
_entity_poly.type
_entity_poly.pdbx_seq_one_letter_code
_entity_poly.pdbx_strand_id
1 'polypeptide(L)'
;MKILAIGAHPDDIEIFMFGFLSCCKEMGYKISVIVATDGSLGGHNDDNKLVENRKKETQDGLNKLAIPLFLNLPDGSLGNQNIHTNIIKNSIQKISPDLIVTHYYKDYHSDHISLSKIVKTVAGHYTPILYCDTMMGINFLPNYYVDITQFI
;
A
#
# COMPACT_ATOMS: atom_id res chain seq x y z
N MET A 1 7.79 -0.43 17.47
CA MET A 1 6.51 -0.24 16.80
C MET A 1 6.47 -1.11 15.53
N LYS A 2 5.31 -1.67 15.18
CA LYS A 2 5.06 -2.41 13.94
C LYS A 2 4.28 -1.53 12.98
N ILE A 3 4.81 -1.26 11.81
CA ILE A 3 4.18 -0.44 10.78
C ILE A 3 3.79 -1.35 9.62
N LEU A 4 2.54 -1.22 9.18
CA LEU A 4 2.04 -1.86 7.97
C LEU A 4 1.86 -0.81 6.89
N ALA A 5 2.56 -0.98 5.76
CA ALA A 5 2.22 -0.29 4.53
C ALA A 5 1.32 -1.18 3.68
N ILE A 6 0.22 -0.64 3.19
CA ILE A 6 -0.69 -1.36 2.32
C ILE A 6 -1.03 -0.51 1.10
N GLY A 7 -0.59 -0.97 -0.09
CA GLY A 7 -0.84 -0.39 -1.41
C GLY A 7 -1.86 -1.19 -2.20
N ALA A 8 -2.51 -0.57 -3.16
CA ALA A 8 -3.45 -1.22 -4.05
C ALA A 8 -2.74 -2.06 -5.10
N HIS A 9 -1.70 -1.52 -5.72
CA HIS A 9 -0.99 -2.13 -6.85
C HIS A 9 0.50 -2.36 -6.56
N PRO A 10 1.16 -3.25 -7.30
CA PRO A 10 2.62 -3.27 -7.39
C PRO A 10 3.12 -1.90 -7.88
N ASP A 11 4.07 -1.30 -7.19
CA ASP A 11 4.67 0.04 -7.34
C ASP A 11 4.17 1.13 -6.37
N ASP A 12 2.95 1.06 -5.87
CA ASP A 12 2.38 2.12 -5.00
C ASP A 12 3.25 2.43 -3.77
N ILE A 13 3.78 1.40 -3.13
CA ILE A 13 4.55 1.56 -1.90
C ILE A 13 5.92 2.18 -2.19
N GLU A 14 6.53 1.77 -3.30
CA GLU A 14 7.78 2.32 -3.79
C GLU A 14 7.64 3.81 -4.12
N ILE A 15 6.55 4.19 -4.79
CA ILE A 15 6.33 5.57 -5.24
C ILE A 15 5.90 6.47 -4.08
N PHE A 16 4.94 6.05 -3.26
CA PHE A 16 4.28 6.95 -2.30
C PHE A 16 4.76 6.81 -0.86
N MET A 17 5.40 5.69 -0.48
CA MET A 17 5.64 5.39 0.92
C MET A 17 7.10 5.04 1.25
N PHE A 18 7.93 4.73 0.25
CA PHE A 18 9.29 4.18 0.43
C PHE A 18 10.16 5.04 1.36
N GLY A 19 10.24 6.35 1.10
CA GLY A 19 11.09 7.25 1.88
C GLY A 19 10.67 7.30 3.37
N PHE A 20 9.37 7.42 3.64
CA PHE A 20 8.84 7.37 5.00
C PHE A 20 9.15 6.04 5.70
N LEU A 21 8.93 4.92 5.01
CA LEU A 21 9.19 3.60 5.56
C LEU A 21 10.67 3.35 5.82
N SER A 22 11.55 3.91 4.97
CA SER A 22 13.00 3.87 5.16
C SER A 22 13.41 4.60 6.43
N CYS A 23 12.90 5.82 6.66
CA CYS A 23 13.10 6.55 7.92
C CYS A 23 12.64 5.71 9.12
N CYS A 24 11.45 5.12 9.05
CA CYS A 24 10.91 4.29 10.12
C CYS A 24 11.78 3.06 10.40
N LYS A 25 12.32 2.43 9.35
CA LYS A 25 13.20 1.28 9.48
C LYS A 25 14.52 1.64 10.16
N GLU A 26 15.14 2.77 9.80
CA GLU A 26 16.35 3.27 10.47
C GLU A 26 16.12 3.58 11.97
N MET A 27 14.91 4.01 12.32
CA MET A 27 14.49 4.19 13.72
C MET A 27 14.24 2.85 14.45
N GLY A 28 14.48 1.71 13.80
CA GLY A 28 14.32 0.37 14.36
C GLY A 28 12.88 -0.17 14.38
N TYR A 29 11.95 0.45 13.64
CA TYR A 29 10.59 -0.06 13.56
C TYR A 29 10.50 -1.27 12.62
N LYS A 30 9.59 -2.20 12.93
CA LYS A 30 9.30 -3.36 12.08
C LYS A 30 8.35 -2.97 10.96
N ILE A 31 8.79 -3.14 9.72
CA ILE A 31 7.99 -2.84 8.54
C ILE A 31 7.37 -4.13 8.00
N SER A 32 6.10 -4.09 7.70
CA SER A 32 5.36 -5.11 6.95
C SER A 32 4.71 -4.44 5.74
N VAL A 33 4.62 -5.16 4.64
CA VAL A 33 4.08 -4.66 3.38
C VAL A 33 3.02 -5.60 2.84
N ILE A 34 1.89 -5.04 2.41
CA ILE A 34 0.83 -5.73 1.65
C ILE A 34 0.62 -5.00 0.33
N VAL A 35 0.55 -5.76 -0.76
CA VAL A 35 0.06 -5.32 -2.06
C VAL A 35 -1.25 -6.04 -2.34
N ALA A 36 -2.34 -5.28 -2.52
CA ALA A 36 -3.68 -5.85 -2.54
C ALA A 36 -4.02 -6.53 -3.87
N THR A 37 -3.78 -5.88 -5.01
CA THR A 37 -4.11 -6.41 -6.33
C THR A 37 -2.92 -7.00 -7.06
N ASP A 38 -3.19 -7.67 -8.16
CA ASP A 38 -2.18 -8.25 -9.04
C ASP A 38 -1.59 -7.23 -10.04
N GLY A 39 -2.19 -6.04 -10.18
CA GLY A 39 -1.76 -4.99 -11.10
C GLY A 39 -1.92 -5.34 -12.57
N SER A 40 -2.83 -6.26 -12.90
CA SER A 40 -2.97 -6.81 -14.26
C SER A 40 -3.49 -5.82 -15.30
N LEU A 41 -4.08 -4.68 -14.88
CA LEU A 41 -4.59 -3.65 -15.79
C LEU A 41 -3.56 -2.53 -16.07
N GLY A 42 -2.41 -2.55 -15.43
CA GLY A 42 -1.41 -1.47 -15.51
C GLY A 42 -0.48 -1.51 -16.73
N GLY A 43 -0.77 -2.28 -17.78
CA GLY A 43 0.08 -2.44 -18.96
C GLY A 43 -0.69 -2.59 -20.26
N HIS A 44 0.03 -2.90 -21.35
CA HIS A 44 -0.58 -3.22 -22.63
C HIS A 44 -1.12 -4.65 -22.63
N ASN A 45 -2.27 -4.87 -23.31
CA ASN A 45 -3.06 -6.12 -23.29
C ASN A 45 -2.33 -7.40 -23.74
N ASP A 46 -1.12 -7.30 -24.31
CA ASP A 46 -0.38 -8.44 -24.87
C ASP A 46 0.78 -8.93 -23.99
N ASP A 47 0.97 -8.37 -22.80
CA ASP A 47 2.07 -8.78 -21.91
C ASP A 47 1.63 -9.90 -20.95
N ASN A 48 1.74 -11.14 -21.41
CA ASN A 48 1.44 -12.34 -20.61
C ASN A 48 2.31 -12.48 -19.34
N LYS A 49 3.35 -11.63 -19.17
CA LYS A 49 4.25 -11.63 -18.02
C LYS A 49 4.11 -10.41 -17.12
N LEU A 50 3.19 -9.50 -17.46
CA LEU A 50 3.03 -8.24 -16.73
C LEU A 50 2.93 -8.44 -15.22
N VAL A 51 2.03 -9.30 -14.77
CA VAL A 51 1.80 -9.56 -13.34
C VAL A 51 3.06 -10.08 -12.65
N GLU A 52 3.77 -11.01 -13.29
CA GLU A 52 5.02 -11.59 -12.74
C GLU A 52 6.14 -10.54 -12.69
N ASN A 53 6.27 -9.76 -13.76
CA ASN A 53 7.27 -8.70 -13.85
C ASN A 53 7.04 -7.65 -12.77
N ARG A 54 5.83 -7.12 -12.64
CA ARG A 54 5.48 -6.11 -11.62
C ARG A 54 5.69 -6.61 -10.19
N LYS A 55 5.34 -7.88 -9.91
CA LYS A 55 5.62 -8.49 -8.60
C LYS A 55 7.11 -8.56 -8.32
N LYS A 56 7.90 -8.96 -9.32
CA LYS A 56 9.35 -9.03 -9.18
C LYS A 56 9.95 -7.65 -8.96
N GLU A 57 9.54 -6.65 -9.73
CA GLU A 57 9.98 -5.26 -9.57
C GLU A 57 9.68 -4.74 -8.16
N THR A 58 8.47 -4.96 -7.64
CA THR A 58 8.11 -4.62 -6.27
C THR A 58 8.96 -5.37 -5.23
N GLN A 59 9.21 -6.67 -5.42
CA GLN A 59 10.09 -7.42 -4.53
C GLN A 59 11.52 -6.87 -4.52
N ASP A 60 12.04 -6.55 -5.69
CA ASP A 60 13.39 -6.00 -5.84
C ASP A 60 13.47 -4.57 -5.25
N GLY A 61 12.48 -3.72 -5.51
CA GLY A 61 12.40 -2.35 -4.99
C GLY A 61 12.28 -2.30 -3.46
N LEU A 62 11.53 -3.21 -2.87
CA LEU A 62 11.27 -3.24 -1.42
C LEU A 62 12.21 -4.17 -0.64
N ASN A 63 13.20 -4.80 -1.27
CA ASN A 63 14.08 -5.82 -0.64
C ASN A 63 14.78 -5.32 0.63
N LYS A 64 15.11 -4.04 0.69
CA LYS A 64 15.74 -3.39 1.85
C LYS A 64 14.75 -3.02 2.95
N LEU A 65 13.45 -3.02 2.67
CA LEU A 65 12.40 -2.67 3.65
C LEU A 65 11.77 -3.91 4.26
N ALA A 66 11.10 -4.70 3.45
CA ALA A 66 10.37 -5.90 3.87
C ALA A 66 10.09 -6.80 2.65
N ILE A 67 9.76 -8.06 2.90
CA ILE A 67 9.23 -8.96 1.88
C ILE A 67 7.73 -8.68 1.72
N PRO A 68 7.26 -8.26 0.53
CA PRO A 68 5.84 -7.96 0.31
C PRO A 68 4.95 -9.20 0.39
N LEU A 69 3.79 -9.06 1.04
CA LEU A 69 2.70 -10.01 0.95
C LEU A 69 1.75 -9.58 -0.17
N PHE A 70 1.70 -10.33 -1.26
CA PHE A 70 0.76 -10.10 -2.36
C PHE A 70 -0.54 -10.85 -2.10
N LEU A 71 -1.69 -10.14 -2.07
CA LEU A 71 -3.00 -10.76 -1.91
C LEU A 71 -3.58 -11.26 -3.23
N ASN A 72 -3.04 -10.80 -4.36
CA ASN A 72 -3.43 -11.19 -5.72
C ASN A 72 -4.92 -11.03 -6.00
N LEU A 73 -5.55 -10.00 -5.44
CA LEU A 73 -6.92 -9.66 -5.81
C LEU A 73 -6.95 -9.10 -7.24
N PRO A 74 -8.03 -9.29 -8.00
CA PRO A 74 -8.10 -8.77 -9.35
C PRO A 74 -7.99 -7.24 -9.37
N ASP A 75 -7.15 -6.69 -10.23
CA ASP A 75 -6.99 -5.26 -10.44
C ASP A 75 -8.31 -4.61 -10.89
N GLY A 76 -8.61 -3.40 -10.43
CA GLY A 76 -9.87 -2.68 -10.68
C GLY A 76 -11.07 -3.19 -9.87
N SER A 77 -10.91 -4.13 -8.93
CA SER A 77 -12.03 -4.81 -8.28
C SER A 77 -12.21 -4.56 -6.78
N LEU A 78 -11.34 -3.79 -6.14
CA LEU A 78 -11.30 -3.70 -4.66
C LEU A 78 -12.61 -3.22 -4.03
N GLY A 79 -13.38 -2.37 -4.70
CA GLY A 79 -14.64 -1.83 -4.20
C GLY A 79 -15.85 -2.75 -4.34
N ASN A 80 -15.75 -3.86 -5.07
CA ASN A 80 -16.90 -4.55 -5.62
C ASN A 80 -17.34 -5.80 -4.85
N GLN A 81 -16.54 -6.31 -3.90
CA GLN A 81 -16.83 -7.59 -3.24
C GLN A 81 -16.48 -7.61 -1.76
N ASN A 82 -17.44 -8.07 -0.93
CA ASN A 82 -17.20 -8.26 0.51
C ASN A 82 -16.06 -9.26 0.81
N ILE A 83 -15.79 -10.19 -0.10
CA ILE A 83 -14.71 -11.16 0.07
C ILE A 83 -13.34 -10.47 0.13
N HIS A 84 -13.11 -9.43 -0.69
CA HIS A 84 -11.86 -8.65 -0.68
C HIS A 84 -11.67 -7.96 0.67
N THR A 85 -12.74 -7.36 1.21
CA THR A 85 -12.72 -6.76 2.54
C THR A 85 -12.30 -7.76 3.61
N ASN A 86 -12.81 -8.99 3.57
CA ASN A 86 -12.47 -10.03 4.54
C ASN A 86 -11.00 -10.50 4.40
N ILE A 87 -10.49 -10.66 3.18
CA ILE A 87 -9.09 -11.03 2.93
C ILE A 87 -8.16 -9.96 3.50
N ILE A 88 -8.41 -8.68 3.20
CA ILE A 88 -7.61 -7.55 3.69
C ILE A 88 -7.70 -7.48 5.22
N LYS A 89 -8.90 -7.59 5.81
CA LYS A 89 -9.12 -7.61 7.25
C LYS A 89 -8.29 -8.68 7.94
N ASN A 90 -8.37 -9.93 7.47
CA ASN A 90 -7.64 -11.05 8.06
C ASN A 90 -6.13 -10.86 7.97
N SER A 91 -5.63 -10.29 6.87
CA SER A 91 -4.21 -10.00 6.69
C SER A 91 -3.73 -8.92 7.66
N ILE A 92 -4.50 -7.84 7.84
CA ILE A 92 -4.20 -6.79 8.81
C ILE A 92 -4.20 -7.34 10.24
N GLN A 93 -5.22 -8.13 10.60
CA GLN A 93 -5.34 -8.73 11.94
C GLN A 93 -4.17 -9.68 12.25
N LYS A 94 -3.73 -10.49 11.27
CA LYS A 94 -2.58 -11.38 11.43
C LYS A 94 -1.28 -10.64 11.69
N ILE A 95 -1.07 -9.48 11.05
CA ILE A 95 0.10 -8.63 11.25
C ILE A 95 0.01 -7.88 12.59
N SER A 96 -1.20 -7.47 12.98
CA SER A 96 -1.47 -6.69 14.20
C SER A 96 -0.56 -5.46 14.29
N PRO A 97 -0.67 -4.50 13.35
CA PRO A 97 0.17 -3.32 13.31
C PRO A 97 -0.20 -2.31 14.38
N ASP A 98 0.79 -1.51 14.81
CA ASP A 98 0.59 -0.35 15.68
C ASP A 98 0.23 0.91 14.87
N LEU A 99 0.59 0.94 13.57
CA LEU A 99 0.31 2.01 12.62
C LEU A 99 0.12 1.43 11.23
N ILE A 100 -0.84 1.96 10.48
CA ILE A 100 -1.04 1.62 9.06
C ILE A 100 -0.75 2.85 8.20
N VAL A 101 -0.04 2.66 7.08
CA VAL A 101 0.15 3.66 6.02
C VAL A 101 -0.56 3.16 4.77
N THR A 102 -1.39 3.99 4.16
CA THR A 102 -2.16 3.61 2.96
C THR A 102 -2.53 4.85 2.14
N HIS A 103 -3.21 4.64 1.02
CA HIS A 103 -3.68 5.69 0.13
C HIS A 103 -4.66 6.65 0.79
N TYR A 104 -4.69 7.88 0.28
CA TYR A 104 -5.66 8.87 0.71
C TYR A 104 -7.06 8.57 0.16
N TYR A 105 -8.10 8.78 0.98
CA TYR A 105 -9.48 8.42 0.63
C TYR A 105 -10.14 9.33 -0.43
N LYS A 106 -9.48 10.41 -0.84
CA LYS A 106 -9.88 11.30 -1.94
C LYS A 106 -8.90 11.24 -3.13
N ASP A 107 -8.19 10.12 -3.26
CA ASP A 107 -7.33 9.86 -4.41
C ASP A 107 -8.14 9.88 -5.72
N TYR A 108 -7.46 9.96 -6.85
CA TYR A 108 -8.06 9.87 -8.18
C TYR A 108 -8.31 8.42 -8.63
N HIS A 109 -7.53 7.46 -8.12
CA HIS A 109 -7.61 6.06 -8.52
C HIS A 109 -8.68 5.30 -7.72
N SER A 110 -9.58 4.60 -8.41
CA SER A 110 -10.72 3.90 -7.79
C SER A 110 -10.31 2.84 -6.76
N ASP A 111 -9.25 2.06 -7.05
CA ASP A 111 -8.75 1.04 -6.12
C ASP A 111 -8.04 1.65 -4.91
N HIS A 112 -7.33 2.80 -5.07
CA HIS A 112 -6.76 3.53 -3.93
C HIS A 112 -7.85 3.99 -2.97
N ILE A 113 -8.92 4.58 -3.51
CA ILE A 113 -10.09 5.02 -2.72
C ILE A 113 -10.74 3.83 -2.02
N SER A 114 -10.93 2.72 -2.74
CA SER A 114 -11.57 1.51 -2.22
C SER A 114 -10.73 0.87 -1.12
N LEU A 115 -9.42 0.71 -1.33
CA LEU A 115 -8.50 0.19 -0.33
C LEU A 115 -8.49 1.06 0.93
N SER A 116 -8.39 2.37 0.76
CA SER A 116 -8.43 3.34 1.88
C SER A 116 -9.70 3.18 2.72
N LYS A 117 -10.87 3.06 2.07
CA LYS A 117 -12.15 2.84 2.75
C LYS A 117 -12.18 1.50 3.49
N ILE A 118 -11.70 0.43 2.85
CA ILE A 118 -11.63 -0.90 3.48
C ILE A 118 -10.73 -0.83 4.72
N VAL A 119 -9.50 -0.30 4.60
CA VAL A 119 -8.57 -0.17 5.72
C VAL A 119 -9.19 0.63 6.87
N LYS A 120 -9.80 1.77 6.57
CA LYS A 120 -10.50 2.59 7.56
C LYS A 120 -11.62 1.81 8.27
N THR A 121 -12.41 1.05 7.51
CA THR A 121 -13.53 0.28 8.05
C THR A 121 -13.06 -0.86 8.96
N VAL A 122 -12.01 -1.59 8.56
CA VAL A 122 -11.57 -2.81 9.27
C VAL A 122 -10.58 -2.54 10.39
N ALA A 123 -9.88 -1.42 10.39
CA ALA A 123 -8.81 -1.13 11.35
C ALA A 123 -8.92 0.26 12.01
N GLY A 124 -9.58 1.23 11.40
CA GLY A 124 -9.53 2.64 11.82
C GLY A 124 -10.12 2.96 13.20
N HIS A 125 -10.79 2.00 13.84
CA HIS A 125 -11.30 2.18 15.22
C HIS A 125 -10.25 1.87 16.30
N TYR A 126 -9.17 1.15 15.97
CA TYR A 126 -8.17 0.69 16.94
C TYR A 126 -6.72 0.83 16.49
N THR A 127 -6.48 1.11 15.21
CA THR A 127 -5.14 1.34 14.69
C THR A 127 -5.09 2.70 13.99
N PRO A 128 -4.18 3.60 14.38
CA PRO A 128 -3.96 4.85 13.66
C PRO A 128 -3.63 4.60 12.19
N ILE A 129 -4.13 5.47 11.31
CA ILE A 129 -3.89 5.41 9.87
C ILE A 129 -3.23 6.71 9.43
N LEU A 130 -2.08 6.60 8.78
CA LEU A 130 -1.47 7.67 8.00
C LEU A 130 -1.84 7.48 6.53
N TYR A 131 -2.24 8.58 5.90
CA TYR A 131 -2.51 8.61 4.47
C TYR A 131 -1.31 9.20 3.75
N CYS A 132 -0.77 8.48 2.76
CA CYS A 132 0.28 9.00 1.89
C CYS A 132 -0.30 10.01 0.89
N ASP A 133 0.59 10.78 0.25
CA ASP A 133 0.22 11.71 -0.81
C ASP A 133 -0.39 10.98 -2.01
N THR A 134 -1.08 11.74 -2.84
CA THR A 134 -1.63 11.28 -4.12
C THR A 134 -0.70 11.69 -5.26
N MET A 135 -0.87 11.08 -6.43
CA MET A 135 -0.13 11.52 -7.61
C MET A 135 -0.37 13.01 -7.87
N MET A 136 0.71 13.79 -7.95
CA MET A 136 0.71 15.25 -8.13
C MET A 136 -0.05 16.03 -7.03
N GLY A 137 -0.24 15.47 -5.85
CA GLY A 137 -0.91 16.15 -4.74
C GLY A 137 -2.41 16.41 -4.96
N ILE A 138 -3.07 15.71 -5.87
CA ILE A 138 -4.49 15.93 -6.20
C ILE A 138 -5.36 15.71 -4.96
N ASN A 139 -6.13 16.75 -4.58
CA ASN A 139 -7.03 16.76 -3.43
C ASN A 139 -6.37 16.50 -2.07
N PHE A 140 -5.04 16.49 -1.98
CA PHE A 140 -4.30 16.21 -0.77
C PHE A 140 -3.76 17.48 -0.12
N LEU A 141 -4.08 17.69 1.15
CA LEU A 141 -3.52 18.74 1.99
C LEU A 141 -2.79 18.08 3.16
N PRO A 142 -1.46 17.93 3.09
CA PRO A 142 -0.70 17.23 4.12
C PRO A 142 -0.67 18.04 5.41
N ASN A 143 -0.72 17.34 6.54
CA ASN A 143 -0.51 17.90 7.87
C ASN A 143 0.77 17.40 8.53
N TYR A 144 1.48 16.47 7.88
CA TYR A 144 2.80 15.99 8.26
C TYR A 144 3.72 15.94 7.05
N TYR A 145 4.97 16.29 7.26
CA TYR A 145 6.05 16.20 6.29
C TYR A 145 7.21 15.41 6.90
N VAL A 146 7.81 14.55 6.11
CA VAL A 146 8.98 13.77 6.50
C VAL A 146 10.11 14.08 5.53
N ASP A 147 11.26 14.45 6.07
CA ASP A 147 12.47 14.62 5.25
C ASP A 147 13.01 13.24 4.87
N ILE A 148 12.99 12.97 3.58
CA ILE A 148 13.46 11.71 2.98
C ILE A 148 14.71 11.90 2.12
N THR A 149 15.37 13.04 2.19
CA THR A 149 16.50 13.43 1.31
C THR A 149 17.59 12.37 1.24
N GLN A 150 17.85 11.66 2.35
CA GLN A 150 18.87 10.60 2.39
C GLN A 150 18.44 9.28 1.71
N PHE A 151 17.21 9.17 1.25
CA PHE A 151 16.66 7.95 0.61
C PHE A 151 16.24 8.15 -0.84
N ILE A 152 16.60 9.27 -1.44
CA ILE A 152 16.31 9.61 -2.84
C ILE A 152 17.49 9.19 -3.74
#